data_dba1984d48c27e8aa4b0fc914c366e27
#
_entry.id   dba1984d48c27e8aa4b0fc914c366e27
#
_cell.length_a   1.000
_cell.length_b   1.000
_cell.length_c   1.000
_cell.angle_alpha   90.00
_cell.angle_beta   90.00
_cell.angle_gamma   90.00
#
_symmetry.space_group_name_H-M   'P 1'
#
loop_
_entity.id
_entity.type
_entity.pdbx_description
1 polymer ?
#
loop_
_entity_poly.entity_id
_entity_poly.type
_entity_poly.pdbx_seq_one_letter_code
_entity_poly.pdbx_strand_id
1 'polypeptide(L)'
;MSTQKQNTNNHDIIVSKELTIINKLGLHARAASKLALLCQKFSAQITLALEEKQADANSIMAIMLLAGGQGKSVTVTAQGTDAPAALEAISQLIEAKFDEDE
;
A
#
# COMPACT_ATOMS: atom_id res chain seq x y z
N MET A 1 -33.12 -3.07 10.51
CA MET A 1 -32.75 -3.05 10.28
C MET A 1 -31.94 -2.91 9.79
N SER A 2 -31.77 -2.83 9.69
CA SER A 2 -31.00 -2.70 9.41
C SER A 2 -30.45 -2.34 8.67
N THR A 3 -30.41 -1.97 8.60
CA THR A 3 -29.85 -1.64 8.04
C THR A 3 -29.01 -1.32 7.57
N GLN A 4 -28.76 -1.13 7.77
CA GLN A 4 -27.92 -0.84 7.55
C GLN A 4 -27.18 -0.87 6.80
N LYS A 5 -27.21 -1.03 6.86
CA LYS A 5 -26.48 -1.08 6.28
C LYS A 5 -26.28 -0.98 5.31
N GLN A 6 -26.60 -1.15 5.31
CA GLN A 6 -26.45 -0.98 4.40
C GLN A 6 -26.11 -0.08 3.67
N ASN A 7 -26.35 0.26 4.16
CA ASN A 7 -25.89 1.20 3.50
C ASN A 7 -24.62 1.33 3.32
N THR A 8 -24.26 0.74 2.77
CA THR A 8 -22.94 0.88 2.48
C THR A 8 -22.76 1.99 1.56
N ASN A 9 -22.05 2.98 1.98
CA ASN A 9 -21.60 3.95 1.04
C ASN A 9 -20.19 3.54 0.61
N ASN A 10 -19.65 4.20 -0.42
CA ASN A 10 -18.39 3.81 -1.01
C ASN A 10 -17.21 4.05 -0.09
N HIS A 11 -17.38 4.83 0.98
CA HIS A 11 -16.31 5.08 1.93
C HIS A 11 -15.92 3.83 2.70
N ASP A 12 -16.80 2.83 2.69
CA ASP A 12 -16.57 1.62 3.44
C ASP A 12 -15.89 0.53 2.62
N ILE A 13 -15.52 0.83 1.37
CA ILE A 13 -14.80 -0.16 0.57
C ILE A 13 -13.41 -0.36 1.15
N ILE A 14 -13.11 -1.60 1.52
CA ILE A 14 -11.81 -1.97 2.05
C ILE A 14 -11.31 -3.15 1.24
N VAL A 15 -10.12 -3.00 0.67
CA VAL A 15 -9.49 -4.08 -0.08
C VAL A 15 -8.08 -4.25 0.43
N SER A 16 -7.57 -5.47 0.33
CA SER A 16 -6.27 -5.80 0.89
C SER A 16 -5.60 -6.85 0.01
N LYS A 17 -4.28 -6.82 -0.04
CA LYS A 17 -3.53 -7.79 -0.81
C LYS A 17 -2.14 -7.94 -0.22
N GLU A 18 -1.66 -9.17 -0.17
CA GLU A 18 -0.30 -9.45 0.25
C GLU A 18 0.60 -9.45 -0.98
N LEU A 19 1.68 -8.69 -0.91
CA LEU A 19 2.62 -8.52 -2.02
C LEU A 19 4.02 -8.80 -1.52
N THR A 20 4.85 -9.37 -2.40
CA THR A 20 6.23 -9.65 -2.07
C THR A 20 7.12 -8.54 -2.61
N ILE A 21 8.00 -8.03 -1.76
CA ILE A 21 8.98 -7.03 -2.17
C ILE A 21 10.06 -7.75 -2.95
N ILE A 22 10.20 -7.42 -4.24
CA ILE A 22 11.09 -8.18 -5.12
C ILE A 22 12.29 -7.39 -5.60
N ASN A 23 12.33 -6.08 -5.36
CA ASN A 23 13.50 -5.29 -5.73
C ASN A 23 14.63 -5.50 -4.73
N LYS A 24 15.85 -5.43 -5.22
CA LYS A 24 17.03 -5.79 -4.43
C LYS A 24 17.16 -4.95 -3.17
N LEU A 25 16.92 -3.65 -3.29
CA LEU A 25 17.14 -2.73 -2.18
C LEU A 25 15.95 -2.60 -1.23
N GLY A 26 14.81 -3.23 -1.58
CA GLY A 26 13.63 -3.18 -0.71
C GLY A 26 13.02 -1.78 -0.62
N LEU A 27 12.43 -1.51 0.54
CA LEU A 27 11.71 -0.25 0.78
C LEU A 27 12.68 0.86 1.23
N HIS A 28 13.70 1.11 0.41
CA HIS A 28 14.65 2.19 0.69
C HIS A 28 14.03 3.54 0.35
N ALA A 29 14.78 4.63 0.57
CA ALA A 29 14.21 5.98 0.48
C ALA A 29 13.54 6.27 -0.86
N ARG A 30 14.18 5.87 -1.97
CA ARG A 30 13.60 6.15 -3.30
C ARG A 30 12.32 5.35 -3.51
N ALA A 31 12.32 4.07 -3.15
CA ALA A 31 11.12 3.24 -3.29
C ALA A 31 10.01 3.76 -2.40
N ALA A 32 10.32 4.13 -1.17
CA ALA A 32 9.32 4.67 -0.26
C ALA A 32 8.75 5.98 -0.80
N SER A 33 9.59 6.82 -1.39
CA SER A 33 9.13 8.07 -1.99
C SER A 33 8.19 7.82 -3.15
N LYS A 34 8.54 6.88 -4.03
CA LYS A 34 7.68 6.57 -5.17
C LYS A 34 6.33 6.04 -4.70
N LEU A 35 6.34 5.19 -3.68
CA LEU A 35 5.11 4.63 -3.15
C LEU A 35 4.25 5.72 -2.54
N ALA A 36 4.83 6.58 -1.71
CA ALA A 36 4.07 7.65 -1.08
C ALA A 36 3.48 8.61 -2.11
N LEU A 37 4.26 8.96 -3.14
CA LEU A 37 3.77 9.86 -4.19
C LEU A 37 2.62 9.23 -4.96
N LEU A 38 2.71 7.93 -5.24
CA LEU A 38 1.63 7.24 -5.93
C LEU A 38 0.37 7.24 -5.07
N CYS A 39 0.51 6.98 -3.77
CA CYS A 39 -0.64 6.94 -2.87
C CYS A 39 -1.34 8.28 -2.78
N GLN A 40 -0.61 9.38 -2.92
CA GLN A 40 -1.21 10.71 -2.86
C GLN A 40 -2.15 10.98 -4.00
N LYS A 41 -2.12 10.18 -5.07
CA LYS A 41 -3.03 10.36 -6.20
C LYS A 41 -4.43 9.82 -5.93
N PHE A 42 -4.61 9.12 -4.82
CA PHE A 42 -5.88 8.48 -4.48
C PHE A 42 -6.44 9.08 -3.20
N SER A 43 -7.78 9.05 -3.10
CA SER A 43 -8.45 9.47 -1.88
C SER A 43 -8.40 8.39 -0.81
N ALA A 44 -8.22 7.15 -1.21
CA ALA A 44 -8.20 6.03 -0.27
C ALA A 44 -7.10 6.18 0.75
N GLN A 45 -7.40 5.73 1.97
CA GLN A 45 -6.39 5.64 3.01
C GLN A 45 -5.67 4.31 2.83
N ILE A 46 -4.35 4.36 2.76
CA ILE A 46 -3.56 3.19 2.42
C ILE A 46 -2.58 2.91 3.55
N THR A 47 -2.59 1.66 4.02
CA THR A 47 -1.75 1.21 5.12
C THR A 47 -0.95 0.02 4.66
N LEU A 48 0.31 -0.02 5.07
CA LEU A 48 1.19 -1.15 4.82
C LEU A 48 1.45 -1.86 6.14
N ALA A 49 1.44 -3.19 6.10
CA ALA A 49 1.75 -3.98 7.29
C ALA A 49 2.82 -5.01 6.92
N LEU A 50 3.84 -5.09 7.75
CA LEU A 50 4.91 -6.05 7.57
C LEU A 50 5.26 -6.61 8.94
N GLU A 51 5.04 -7.92 9.10
CA GLU A 51 5.22 -8.56 10.38
C GLU A 51 4.32 -7.87 11.40
N GLU A 52 4.86 -7.33 12.47
CA GLU A 52 4.06 -6.67 13.51
C GLU A 52 4.05 -5.15 13.36
N LYS A 53 4.61 -4.63 12.28
CA LYS A 53 4.72 -3.20 12.07
C LYS A 53 3.71 -2.72 11.06
N GLN A 54 3.28 -1.47 11.20
CA GLN A 54 2.37 -0.85 10.26
C GLN A 54 2.87 0.53 9.91
N ALA A 55 2.51 0.98 8.71
CA ALA A 55 2.91 2.29 8.22
C ALA A 55 1.80 2.90 7.39
N ASP A 56 1.56 4.20 7.59
CA ASP A 56 0.72 4.98 6.70
C ASP A 56 1.53 5.19 5.40
N ALA A 57 0.93 4.82 4.27
CA ALA A 57 1.64 4.89 3.00
C ALA A 57 1.91 6.30 2.53
N ASN A 58 1.36 7.32 3.20
CA ASN A 58 1.70 8.71 2.90
C ASN A 58 2.97 9.17 3.60
N SER A 59 3.53 8.36 4.48
CA SER A 59 4.70 8.73 5.25
C SER A 59 5.92 7.95 4.75
N ILE A 60 6.82 8.65 4.08
CA ILE A 60 8.05 8.02 3.59
C ILE A 60 8.84 7.42 4.75
N MET A 61 8.95 8.17 5.85
CA MET A 61 9.69 7.69 7.01
C MET A 61 9.06 6.42 7.59
N ALA A 62 7.72 6.39 7.71
CA ALA A 62 7.05 5.23 8.26
C ALA A 62 7.26 4.01 7.37
N ILE A 63 7.20 4.19 6.05
CA ILE A 63 7.44 3.10 5.11
C ILE A 63 8.85 2.54 5.31
N MET A 64 9.83 3.42 5.44
CA MET A 64 11.22 2.98 5.63
C MET A 64 11.40 2.23 6.94
N LEU A 65 10.67 2.63 7.98
CA LEU A 65 10.79 1.98 9.27
C LEU A 65 10.21 0.57 9.30
N LEU A 66 9.45 0.19 8.27
CA LEU A 66 9.02 -1.20 8.14
C LEU A 66 10.20 -2.13 7.90
N ALA A 67 11.29 -1.60 7.39
CA ALA A 67 12.50 -2.37 7.08
C ALA A 67 12.19 -3.53 6.13
N GLY A 68 11.39 -3.24 5.10
CA GLY A 68 10.97 -4.27 4.16
C GLY A 68 12.02 -4.58 3.13
N GLY A 69 12.84 -5.59 3.38
CA GLY A 69 13.85 -6.02 2.44
C GLY A 69 13.32 -6.95 1.38
N GLN A 70 14.17 -7.28 0.43
CA GLN A 70 13.84 -8.19 -0.66
C GLN A 70 13.37 -9.52 -0.10
N GLY A 71 12.29 -10.03 -0.65
CA GLY A 71 11.73 -11.33 -0.26
C GLY A 71 10.70 -11.25 0.84
N LYS A 72 10.57 -10.13 1.51
CA LYS A 72 9.57 -10.01 2.57
C LYS A 72 8.20 -9.69 1.98
N SER A 73 7.15 -10.15 2.67
CA SER A 73 5.78 -9.90 2.27
C SER A 73 5.24 -8.70 3.01
N VAL A 74 4.54 -7.84 2.27
CA VAL A 74 3.88 -6.69 2.84
C VAL A 74 2.40 -6.78 2.49
N THR A 75 1.53 -6.53 3.46
CA THR A 75 0.10 -6.49 3.22
C THR A 75 -0.31 -5.04 3.03
N VAL A 76 -0.90 -4.76 1.88
CA VAL A 76 -1.36 -3.43 1.52
C VAL A 76 -2.87 -3.41 1.69
N THR A 77 -3.36 -2.48 2.49
CA THR A 77 -4.79 -2.32 2.72
C THR A 77 -5.19 -0.91 2.28
N ALA A 78 -6.23 -0.83 1.46
CA ALA A 78 -6.75 0.45 0.99
C ALA A 78 -8.22 0.56 1.35
N GLN A 79 -8.63 1.74 1.84
CA GLN A 79 -10.00 1.99 2.26
C GLN A 79 -10.47 3.31 1.68
N GLY A 80 -11.59 3.27 0.96
CA GLY A 80 -12.16 4.47 0.37
C GLY A 80 -12.79 4.19 -0.97
N THR A 81 -13.33 5.23 -1.61
CA THR A 81 -14.08 5.08 -2.85
C THR A 81 -13.20 4.55 -3.99
N ASP A 82 -11.93 4.95 -4.02
CA ASP A 82 -11.02 4.51 -5.08
C ASP A 82 -10.02 3.46 -4.58
N ALA A 83 -10.36 2.76 -3.50
CA ALA A 83 -9.46 1.77 -2.92
C ALA A 83 -9.06 0.67 -3.90
N PRO A 84 -9.99 0.09 -4.70
CA PRO A 84 -9.55 -0.95 -5.64
C PRO A 84 -8.53 -0.43 -6.66
N ALA A 85 -8.76 0.78 -7.19
CA ALA A 85 -7.82 1.36 -8.15
C ALA A 85 -6.47 1.65 -7.50
N ALA A 86 -6.50 2.12 -6.25
CA ALA A 86 -5.27 2.40 -5.52
C ALA A 86 -4.47 1.12 -5.31
N LEU A 87 -5.14 0.05 -4.90
CA LEU A 87 -4.46 -1.21 -4.63
C LEU A 87 -3.83 -1.76 -5.91
N GLU A 88 -4.55 -1.65 -7.03
CA GLU A 88 -4.02 -2.12 -8.30
C GLU A 88 -2.77 -1.34 -8.70
N ALA A 89 -2.80 -0.02 -8.55
CA ALA A 89 -1.64 0.80 -8.91
C ALA A 89 -0.44 0.48 -8.04
N ILE A 90 -0.67 0.27 -6.74
CA ILE A 90 0.41 -0.07 -5.81
C ILE A 90 0.97 -1.44 -6.16
N SER A 91 0.10 -2.40 -6.48
CA SER A 91 0.54 -3.73 -6.87
C SER A 91 1.47 -3.67 -8.07
N GLN A 92 1.10 -2.86 -9.07
CA GLN A 92 1.92 -2.72 -10.27
C GLN A 92 3.26 -2.09 -9.96
N LEU A 93 3.30 -1.11 -9.08
CA LEU A 93 4.55 -0.47 -8.72
C LEU A 93 5.51 -1.43 -8.03
N ILE A 94 4.98 -2.22 -7.09
CA ILE A 94 5.79 -3.19 -6.37
C ILE A 94 6.27 -4.29 -7.31
N GLU A 95 5.40 -4.78 -8.19
CA GLU A 95 5.75 -5.83 -9.15
C GLU A 95 6.73 -5.34 -10.20
N ALA A 96 6.75 -4.04 -10.46
CA ALA A 96 7.72 -3.42 -11.36
C ALA A 96 9.02 -3.06 -10.65
N LYS A 97 9.22 -3.53 -9.42
CA LYS A 97 10.43 -3.29 -8.63
C LYS A 97 10.66 -1.79 -8.41
N PHE A 98 9.57 -1.01 -8.28
CA PHE A 98 9.65 0.45 -8.14
C PHE A 98 10.44 1.07 -9.29
N ASP A 99 10.37 0.44 -10.47
CA ASP A 99 11.07 0.87 -11.69
C ASP A 99 12.58 0.78 -11.56
N GLU A 100 13.09 -0.02 -10.64
CA GLU A 100 14.52 -0.27 -10.50
C GLU A 100 14.93 -1.44 -11.39
N ASP A 101 16.19 -1.47 -11.78
CA ASP A 101 16.70 -2.55 -12.63
C ASP A 101 16.81 -3.84 -11.84
N GLU A 102 17.01 -3.74 -10.55
CA GLU A 102 17.16 -4.87 -9.68
C GLU A 102 16.17 -4.78 -8.53
#